data_06bcacbbacb1cd27a4e29a4ee5dab70d
#
_entry.id   06bcacbbacb1cd27a4e29a4ee5dab70d
#
_cell.length_a   1.000
_cell.length_b   1.000
_cell.length_c   1.000
_cell.angle_alpha   90.00
_cell.angle_beta   90.00
_cell.angle_gamma   90.00
#
_symmetry.space_group_name_H-M   'P 1'
#
loop_
_entity.id
_entity.type
_entity.pdbx_description
1 polymer ?
#
loop_
_entity_poly.entity_id
_entity_poly.type
_entity_poly.pdbx_seq_one_letter_code
_entity_poly.pdbx_strand_id
1 'polypeptide(L)'
;MNHHPGKVLRKLGVSMLALIIVPITLFAQQVTITPNYKEADIRQIVEAVSAVTDRNFIIDPRVNAKVTMLSKTPMTPDAFYEAFLAILEVHQLAAMQSGDIIKIIPNATARQYGSPMGAGRAAGDDDIVT
;
A
#
# COMPACT_ATOMS: atom_id res chain seq x y z
N MET A 1 8.83 -30.64 -82.57
CA MET A 1 7.94 -30.88 -81.43
C MET A 1 8.57 -30.33 -80.20
N ASN A 2 8.27 -29.08 -79.95
CA ASN A 2 8.86 -28.39 -78.84
C ASN A 2 7.89 -28.40 -77.66
N HIS A 3 8.15 -29.28 -76.75
CA HIS A 3 7.53 -29.20 -75.48
C HIS A 3 8.30 -28.18 -74.62
N HIS A 4 7.75 -27.00 -74.53
CA HIS A 4 8.16 -26.08 -73.50
C HIS A 4 7.43 -26.48 -72.24
N PRO A 5 8.13 -26.99 -71.25
CA PRO A 5 7.51 -27.14 -69.93
C PRO A 5 7.22 -25.72 -69.44
N GLY A 6 5.93 -25.46 -69.31
CA GLY A 6 5.50 -24.19 -68.72
C GLY A 6 6.22 -23.98 -67.41
N LYS A 7 6.94 -22.88 -67.38
CA LYS A 7 7.51 -22.40 -66.13
C LYS A 7 6.34 -22.16 -65.19
N VAL A 8 6.07 -23.12 -64.37
CA VAL A 8 5.20 -22.88 -63.21
C VAL A 8 5.93 -21.92 -62.33
N LEU A 9 5.64 -20.67 -62.51
CA LEU A 9 6.00 -19.66 -61.52
C LEU A 9 5.21 -20.03 -60.26
N ARG A 10 5.83 -20.78 -59.39
CA ARG A 10 5.41 -20.87 -58.04
C ARG A 10 5.65 -19.51 -57.44
N LYS A 11 4.64 -18.68 -57.50
CA LYS A 11 4.56 -17.53 -56.60
C LYS A 11 4.48 -18.13 -55.20
N LEU A 12 5.64 -18.30 -54.61
CA LEU A 12 5.77 -18.45 -53.20
C LEU A 12 5.24 -17.14 -52.65
N GLY A 13 3.94 -17.13 -52.37
CA GLY A 13 3.34 -16.13 -51.51
C GLY A 13 4.02 -16.29 -50.17
N VAL A 14 5.04 -15.50 -49.97
CA VAL A 14 5.53 -15.24 -48.64
C VAL A 14 4.37 -14.52 -47.97
N SER A 15 3.50 -15.32 -47.37
CA SER A 15 2.53 -14.83 -46.41
C SER A 15 3.36 -14.36 -45.26
N MET A 16 3.72 -13.10 -45.31
CA MET A 16 4.32 -12.38 -44.20
C MET A 16 3.21 -12.25 -43.17
N LEU A 17 3.12 -13.28 -42.32
CA LEU A 17 2.30 -13.24 -41.14
C LEU A 17 2.92 -12.16 -40.23
N ALA A 18 2.45 -10.93 -40.42
CA ALA A 18 2.76 -9.84 -39.51
C ALA A 18 2.20 -10.25 -38.15
N LEU A 19 3.07 -10.78 -37.31
CA LEU A 19 2.79 -11.03 -35.90
C LEU A 19 2.61 -9.66 -35.25
N ILE A 20 1.37 -9.19 -35.19
CA ILE A 20 0.99 -8.00 -34.47
C ILE A 20 1.20 -8.33 -32.98
N ILE A 21 2.38 -8.01 -32.49
CA ILE A 21 2.65 -7.99 -31.04
C ILE A 21 1.86 -6.80 -30.51
N VAL A 22 0.64 -7.07 -30.09
CA VAL A 22 -0.14 -6.10 -29.29
C VAL A 22 0.55 -6.03 -27.93
N PRO A 23 1.13 -4.92 -27.54
CA PRO A 23 1.62 -4.79 -26.18
C PRO A 23 0.41 -4.87 -25.27
N ILE A 24 0.30 -5.95 -24.54
CA ILE A 24 -0.65 -6.07 -23.44
C ILE A 24 -0.09 -5.14 -22.36
N THR A 25 -0.54 -3.91 -22.37
CA THR A 25 -0.31 -3.02 -21.25
C THR A 25 -1.10 -3.60 -20.08
N LEU A 26 -0.42 -4.33 -19.21
CA LEU A 26 -0.94 -4.70 -17.92
C LEU A 26 -1.18 -3.40 -17.15
N PHE A 27 -2.40 -2.89 -17.18
CA PHE A 27 -2.82 -1.90 -16.21
C PHE A 27 -2.84 -2.62 -14.85
N ALA A 28 -1.78 -2.42 -14.06
CA ALA A 28 -1.81 -2.81 -12.67
C ALA A 28 -2.97 -2.07 -12.02
N GLN A 29 -4.03 -2.80 -11.67
CA GLN A 29 -5.15 -2.22 -10.94
C GLN A 29 -4.61 -1.80 -9.57
N GLN A 30 -4.52 -0.50 -9.33
CA GLN A 30 -4.20 0.01 -8.01
C GLN A 30 -5.33 -0.35 -7.06
N VAL A 31 -4.97 -1.09 -6.03
CA VAL A 31 -5.89 -1.35 -4.92
C VAL A 31 -6.17 -0.01 -4.27
N THR A 32 -7.44 0.35 -4.17
CA THR A 32 -7.89 1.55 -3.46
C THR A 32 -8.92 1.17 -2.41
N ILE A 33 -8.96 1.93 -1.33
CA ILE A 33 -9.94 1.77 -0.26
C ILE A 33 -10.62 3.10 0.02
N THR A 34 -11.93 3.06 0.23
CA THR A 34 -12.70 4.22 0.69
C THR A 34 -13.13 3.95 2.13
N PRO A 35 -12.38 4.42 3.12
CA PRO A 35 -12.69 4.12 4.51
C PRO A 35 -13.98 4.82 4.95
N ASN A 36 -14.84 4.06 5.62
CA ASN A 36 -16.06 4.54 6.22
C ASN A 36 -16.29 3.82 7.56
N TYR A 37 -15.63 4.33 8.58
CA TYR A 37 -15.68 3.80 9.93
C TYR A 37 -16.34 4.80 10.86
N LYS A 38 -17.37 4.37 11.58
CA LYS A 38 -18.06 5.17 12.60
C LYS A 38 -18.03 4.40 13.92
N GLU A 39 -17.42 4.98 14.95
CA GLU A 39 -17.30 4.36 16.27
C GLU A 39 -16.76 2.92 16.20
N ALA A 40 -15.89 2.65 15.23
CA ALA A 40 -15.31 1.33 15.01
C ALA A 40 -14.19 1.07 16.00
N ASP A 41 -14.06 -0.18 16.44
CA ASP A 41 -12.91 -0.58 17.24
C ASP A 41 -11.61 -0.42 16.44
N ILE A 42 -10.57 0.11 17.07
CA ILE A 42 -9.26 0.30 16.43
C ILE A 42 -8.73 -1.00 15.79
N ARG A 43 -9.08 -2.16 16.36
CA ARG A 43 -8.68 -3.46 15.82
C ARG A 43 -9.22 -3.72 14.42
N GLN A 44 -10.44 -3.28 14.14
CA GLN A 44 -11.04 -3.39 12.79
C GLN A 44 -10.27 -2.56 11.77
N ILE A 45 -9.79 -1.40 12.17
CA ILE A 45 -9.01 -0.52 11.30
C ILE A 45 -7.62 -1.11 11.08
N VAL A 46 -6.98 -1.64 12.11
CA VAL A 46 -5.69 -2.35 12.00
C VAL A 46 -5.80 -3.54 11.04
N GLU A 47 -6.88 -4.32 11.14
CA GLU A 47 -7.13 -5.43 10.23
C GLU A 47 -7.26 -4.96 8.77
N ALA A 48 -8.00 -3.89 8.52
CA ALA A 48 -8.14 -3.33 7.18
C ALA A 48 -6.81 -2.79 6.63
N VAL A 49 -6.04 -2.08 7.46
CA VAL A 49 -4.71 -1.58 7.08
C VAL A 49 -3.76 -2.73 6.77
N SER A 50 -3.76 -3.77 7.60
CA SER A 50 -2.96 -4.98 7.36
C SER A 50 -3.29 -5.62 6.01
N ALA A 51 -4.58 -5.76 5.70
CA ALA A 51 -5.05 -6.39 4.47
C ALA A 51 -4.64 -5.63 3.20
N VAL A 52 -4.68 -4.29 3.23
CA VAL A 52 -4.38 -3.48 2.04
C VAL A 52 -2.90 -3.10 1.90
N THR A 53 -2.14 -3.10 2.99
CA THR A 53 -0.71 -2.73 3.00
C THR A 53 0.22 -3.93 3.04
N ASP A 54 -0.31 -5.12 3.24
CA ASP A 54 0.46 -6.36 3.44
C ASP A 54 1.48 -6.26 4.59
N ARG A 55 1.12 -5.52 5.65
CA ARG A 55 1.95 -5.33 6.84
C ARG A 55 1.41 -6.13 8.01
N ASN A 56 2.30 -6.62 8.85
CA ASN A 56 1.96 -7.38 10.04
C ASN A 56 1.88 -6.46 11.26
N PHE A 57 0.82 -6.61 12.04
CA PHE A 57 0.58 -5.80 13.23
C PHE A 57 0.39 -6.66 14.47
N ILE A 58 0.87 -6.16 15.60
CA ILE A 58 0.53 -6.64 16.94
C ILE A 58 -0.07 -5.48 17.72
N ILE A 59 -1.17 -5.73 18.40
CA ILE A 59 -1.85 -4.72 19.20
C ILE A 59 -1.65 -5.06 20.68
N ASP A 60 -1.11 -4.11 21.43
CA ASP A 60 -1.00 -4.23 22.89
C ASP A 60 -2.40 -4.39 23.52
N PRO A 61 -2.59 -5.30 24.47
CA PRO A 61 -3.90 -5.52 25.11
C PRO A 61 -4.51 -4.28 25.76
N ARG A 62 -3.69 -3.33 26.16
CA ARG A 62 -4.12 -2.05 26.76
C ARG A 62 -4.70 -1.07 25.75
N VAL A 63 -4.49 -1.30 24.47
CA VAL A 63 -5.01 -0.47 23.39
C VAL A 63 -6.52 -0.68 23.29
N ASN A 64 -7.26 0.39 23.54
CA ASN A 64 -8.72 0.42 23.40
C ASN A 64 -9.13 1.80 22.90
N ALA A 65 -9.63 1.87 21.68
CA ALA A 65 -10.07 3.12 21.09
C ALA A 65 -11.22 2.87 20.12
N LYS A 66 -12.16 3.81 20.09
CA LYS A 66 -13.20 3.91 19.09
C LYS A 66 -12.80 4.97 18.08
N VAL A 67 -12.84 4.63 16.82
CA VAL A 67 -12.36 5.47 15.73
C VAL A 67 -13.48 5.79 14.77
N THR A 68 -13.57 7.05 14.40
CA THR A 68 -14.38 7.50 13.29
C THR A 68 -13.48 8.04 12.19
N MET A 69 -13.50 7.39 11.04
CA MET A 69 -12.75 7.79 9.86
C MET A 69 -13.66 7.72 8.64
N LEU A 70 -13.91 8.86 8.04
CA LEU A 70 -14.79 8.98 6.89
C LEU A 70 -14.01 9.59 5.72
N SER A 71 -13.99 8.90 4.59
CA SER A 71 -13.46 9.44 3.36
C SER A 71 -14.51 9.38 2.25
N LYS A 72 -14.57 10.43 1.47
CA LYS A 72 -15.43 10.48 0.27
C LYS A 72 -14.71 10.05 -0.99
N THR A 73 -13.40 9.99 -0.92
CA THR A 73 -12.53 9.65 -2.05
C THR A 73 -11.76 8.37 -1.78
N PRO A 74 -11.53 7.54 -2.81
CA PRO A 74 -10.65 6.38 -2.68
C PRO A 74 -9.23 6.81 -2.30
N MET A 75 -8.60 6.01 -1.46
CA MET A 75 -7.22 6.17 -1.01
C MET A 75 -6.35 5.02 -1.52
N THR A 76 -5.11 5.31 -1.80
CA THR A 76 -4.10 4.26 -2.00
C THR A 76 -3.75 3.58 -0.67
N PRO A 77 -3.17 2.36 -0.67
CA PRO A 77 -2.73 1.71 0.56
C PRO A 77 -1.79 2.59 1.40
N ASP A 78 -0.86 3.29 0.77
CA ASP A 78 0.06 4.19 1.47
C ASP A 78 -0.66 5.38 2.11
N ALA A 79 -1.58 6.01 1.38
CA ALA A 79 -2.39 7.10 1.91
C ALA A 79 -3.27 6.65 3.08
N PHE A 80 -3.82 5.44 3.00
CA PHE A 80 -4.59 4.85 4.09
C PHE A 80 -3.72 4.56 5.32
N TYR A 81 -2.50 4.09 5.11
CA TYR A 81 -1.54 3.88 6.17
C TYR A 81 -1.15 5.20 6.87
N GLU A 82 -0.87 6.26 6.13
CA GLU A 82 -0.59 7.59 6.68
C GLU A 82 -1.77 8.13 7.50
N ALA A 83 -2.99 7.98 6.98
CA ALA A 83 -4.19 8.34 7.72
C ALA A 83 -4.36 7.51 9.00
N PHE A 84 -4.02 6.24 8.97
CA PHE A 84 -4.00 5.38 10.14
C PHE A 84 -3.02 5.84 11.21
N LEU A 85 -1.80 6.23 10.82
CA LEU A 85 -0.82 6.79 11.77
C LEU A 85 -1.35 8.06 12.44
N ALA A 86 -2.01 8.94 11.68
CA ALA A 86 -2.65 10.13 12.22
C ALA A 86 -3.76 9.80 13.23
N ILE A 87 -4.53 8.76 12.97
CA ILE A 87 -5.55 8.26 13.91
C ILE A 87 -4.91 7.78 15.22
N LEU A 88 -3.81 7.05 15.13
CA LEU A 88 -3.09 6.60 16.32
C LEU A 88 -2.64 7.78 17.19
N GLU A 89 -2.11 8.84 16.59
CA GLU A 89 -1.70 10.05 17.30
C GLU A 89 -2.87 10.72 18.04
N VAL A 90 -4.02 10.84 17.38
CA VAL A 90 -5.23 11.41 17.99
C VAL A 90 -5.66 10.63 19.24
N HIS A 91 -5.49 9.32 19.20
CA HIS A 91 -5.85 8.43 20.31
C HIS A 91 -4.70 8.16 21.29
N GLN A 92 -3.60 8.90 21.18
CA GLN A 92 -2.41 8.75 22.00
C GLN A 92 -1.81 7.33 21.94
N LEU A 93 -1.84 6.76 20.76
CA LEU A 93 -1.25 5.49 20.42
C LEU A 93 -0.05 5.72 19.50
N ALA A 94 0.81 4.72 19.42
CA ALA A 94 1.98 4.77 18.56
C ALA A 94 2.16 3.44 17.81
N ALA A 95 2.68 3.53 16.60
CA ALA A 95 3.16 2.40 15.83
C ALA A 95 4.68 2.31 15.97
N MET A 96 5.17 1.18 16.45
CA MET A 96 6.60 0.91 16.63
C MET A 96 7.04 -0.24 15.73
N GLN A 97 7.98 0.03 14.83
CA GLN A 97 8.57 -1.01 13.99
C GLN A 97 9.48 -1.92 14.83
N SER A 98 9.26 -3.23 14.72
CA SER A 98 10.07 -4.27 15.36
C SER A 98 10.31 -5.42 14.38
N GLY A 99 11.39 -5.34 13.61
CA GLY A 99 11.60 -6.25 12.49
C GLY A 99 10.49 -6.08 11.44
N ASP A 100 9.85 -7.17 11.05
CA ASP A 100 8.77 -7.18 10.06
C ASP A 100 7.38 -6.95 10.67
N ILE A 101 7.33 -6.62 11.96
CA ILE A 101 6.08 -6.43 12.69
C ILE A 101 5.99 -4.99 13.19
N ILE A 102 4.80 -4.44 13.12
CA ILE A 102 4.47 -3.11 13.67
C ILE A 102 3.64 -3.32 14.94
N LYS A 103 4.15 -2.82 16.05
CA LYS A 103 3.47 -2.89 17.35
C LYS A 103 2.66 -1.62 17.58
N ILE A 104 1.37 -1.78 17.84
CA ILE A 104 0.50 -0.68 18.26
C ILE A 104 0.45 -0.67 19.79
N ILE A 105 0.96 0.38 20.38
CA ILE A 105 1.14 0.53 21.83
C ILE A 105 0.69 1.91 22.29
N PRO A 106 0.36 2.08 23.60
CA PRO A 106 0.14 3.40 24.15
C PRO A 106 1.37 4.29 24.02
N ASN A 107 1.16 5.56 23.75
CA ASN A 107 2.25 6.53 23.50
C ASN A 107 3.20 6.66 24.71
N ALA A 108 2.68 6.57 25.91
CA ALA A 108 3.52 6.56 27.12
C ALA A 108 4.51 5.40 27.14
N THR A 109 4.11 4.24 26.64
CA THR A 109 4.97 3.06 26.51
C THR A 109 5.98 3.23 25.36
N ALA A 110 5.58 3.85 24.26
CA ALA A 110 6.45 4.10 23.10
C ALA A 110 7.68 4.94 23.47
N ARG A 111 7.53 5.90 24.34
CA ARG A 111 8.64 6.77 24.82
C ARG A 111 9.73 5.99 25.55
N GLN A 112 9.43 4.83 26.09
CA GLN A 112 10.40 3.96 26.76
C GLN A 112 11.24 3.15 25.79
N TYR A 113 10.75 2.95 24.56
CA TYR A 113 11.39 2.10 23.53
C TYR A 113 12.02 2.88 22.37
N GLY A 114 11.94 4.19 22.37
CA GLY A 114 12.43 5.04 21.29
C GLY A 114 11.34 5.86 20.62
N SER A 115 11.66 6.48 19.49
CA SER A 115 10.70 7.32 18.78
C SER A 115 9.68 6.48 18.01
N PRO A 116 8.37 6.75 18.14
CA PRO A 116 7.35 6.11 17.35
C PRO A 116 7.47 6.49 15.86
N MET A 117 6.96 5.62 14.99
CA MET A 117 6.84 5.91 13.57
C MET A 117 5.89 7.10 13.36
N GLY A 118 6.28 8.03 12.49
CA GLY A 118 5.50 9.24 12.22
C GLY A 118 5.83 10.45 13.09
N ALA A 119 6.43 10.26 14.26
CA ALA A 119 6.84 11.37 15.12
C ALA A 119 8.16 12.05 14.70
N GLY A 120 8.74 11.61 13.59
CA GLY A 120 10.11 11.92 13.21
C GLY A 120 10.37 13.32 12.68
N ARG A 121 9.49 14.30 12.85
CA ARG A 121 9.74 15.65 12.35
C ARG A 121 9.51 16.78 13.34
N ALA A 122 9.06 16.50 14.52
CA ALA A 122 8.81 17.53 15.53
C ALA A 122 9.88 17.62 16.62
N ALA A 123 10.91 16.81 16.57
CA ALA A 123 12.11 17.06 17.34
C ALA A 123 12.92 18.15 16.61
N GLY A 124 12.37 19.35 16.55
CA GLY A 124 13.18 20.52 16.38
C GLY A 124 14.24 20.49 17.46
N ASP A 125 15.45 20.48 16.98
CA ASP A 125 16.66 20.67 17.71
C ASP A 125 16.51 21.88 18.65
N ASP A 126 15.98 21.63 19.82
CA ASP A 126 16.17 22.53 20.95
C ASP A 126 17.38 22.02 21.71
N ASP A 127 18.48 22.15 21.04
CA ASP A 127 19.76 22.18 21.70
C ASP A 127 19.86 23.47 22.48
N ILE A 128 19.30 23.47 23.67
CA ILE A 128 19.58 24.53 24.65
C ILE A 128 20.95 24.20 25.23
N VAL A 129 21.94 24.69 24.57
CA VAL A 129 23.27 24.78 25.14
C VAL A 129 23.28 25.99 26.03
N THR A 130 23.27 25.78 27.31
CA THR A 130 23.74 26.75 28.29
C THR A 130 25.21 26.57 28.53
#